data_0cab677896c6102fd862ea6ba166cb79
#
_entry.id   0cab677896c6102fd862ea6ba166cb79
#
_cell.length_a   1.000
_cell.length_b   1.000
_cell.length_c   1.000
_cell.angle_alpha   90.00
_cell.angle_beta   90.00
_cell.angle_gamma   90.00
#
_symmetry.space_group_name_H-M   'P 1'
#
loop_
_entity.id
_entity.type
_entity.pdbx_description
1 polymer ?
#
loop_
_entity_poly.entity_id
_entity_poly.type
_entity_poly.pdbx_seq_one_letter_code
_entity_poly.pdbx_strand_id
1 'polypeptide(L)'
;MYEQIMISKMLDMRDTSMLSEQGLHLEMFLNTQAELNFILAHENKYRCVPDHATFIAEFPDFELYSSNEDIQYISEKIKDNFLYPKLYKVIQDSANNLTTSSIDTLKQIEDAISDIKSHVNIHTKRGTDIVTTAKDRYLEVEARSKVEGLLGITTGIQLLDDITYGWLPNDYAILFARTNQGKLTHYRVL
;
A
#
# COMPACT_ATOMS: atom_id res chain seq x y z
N MET A 1 -17.31 -8.93 -14.81
CA MET A 1 -17.25 -10.33 -14.34
C MET A 1 -16.44 -10.49 -13.04
N TYR A 2 -15.13 -10.19 -12.96
CA TYR A 2 -14.35 -10.36 -11.69
C TYR A 2 -14.88 -9.55 -10.52
N GLU A 3 -15.33 -8.33 -10.74
CA GLU A 3 -15.96 -7.49 -9.73
C GLU A 3 -17.23 -8.14 -9.17
N GLN A 4 -18.08 -8.70 -10.03
CA GLN A 4 -19.30 -9.42 -9.63
C GLN A 4 -18.98 -10.69 -8.83
N ILE A 5 -17.94 -11.43 -9.22
CA ILE A 5 -17.47 -12.61 -8.46
C ILE A 5 -17.00 -12.18 -7.05
N MET A 6 -16.26 -11.08 -6.95
CA MET A 6 -15.80 -10.56 -5.66
C MET A 6 -16.98 -10.17 -4.76
N ILE A 7 -17.97 -9.44 -5.31
CA ILE A 7 -19.19 -9.06 -4.59
C ILE A 7 -19.95 -10.31 -4.15
N SER A 8 -20.13 -11.30 -5.01
CA SER A 8 -20.80 -12.56 -4.67
C SER A 8 -20.10 -13.29 -3.53
N LYS A 9 -18.76 -13.36 -3.54
CA LYS A 9 -17.98 -13.94 -2.44
C LYS A 9 -18.16 -13.18 -1.12
N MET A 10 -18.20 -11.83 -1.16
CA MET A 10 -18.45 -11.03 0.03
C MET A 10 -19.83 -11.31 0.64
N LEU A 11 -20.86 -11.49 -0.19
CA LEU A 11 -22.19 -11.88 0.24
C LEU A 11 -22.23 -13.31 0.81
N ASP A 12 -21.57 -14.27 0.14
CA ASP A 12 -21.48 -15.67 0.57
C ASP A 12 -20.77 -15.82 1.90
N MET A 13 -19.61 -15.15 2.05
CA MET A 13 -18.79 -15.22 3.25
C MET A 13 -19.28 -14.27 4.36
N ARG A 14 -20.17 -13.35 4.03
CA ARG A 14 -20.64 -12.25 4.90
C ARG A 14 -19.51 -11.44 5.51
N ASP A 15 -18.49 -11.19 4.72
CA ASP A 15 -17.28 -10.54 5.16
C ASP A 15 -16.77 -9.58 4.09
N THR A 16 -16.50 -8.33 4.47
CA THR A 16 -15.90 -7.30 3.62
C THR A 16 -14.41 -7.08 3.91
N SER A 17 -13.86 -7.74 4.95
CA SER A 17 -12.44 -7.60 5.33
C SER A 17 -11.48 -7.95 4.20
N MET A 18 -11.90 -8.85 3.30
CA MET A 18 -11.16 -9.24 2.12
C MET A 18 -10.80 -8.05 1.20
N LEU A 19 -11.59 -6.97 1.19
CA LEU A 19 -11.25 -5.76 0.45
C LEU A 19 -9.98 -5.11 1.03
N SER A 20 -9.98 -4.93 2.35
CA SER A 20 -8.84 -4.32 3.03
C SER A 20 -7.59 -5.22 3.02
N GLU A 21 -7.77 -6.53 3.15
CA GLU A 21 -6.69 -7.52 3.10
C GLU A 21 -6.03 -7.57 1.73
N GLN A 22 -6.83 -7.47 0.68
CA GLN A 22 -6.33 -7.45 -0.70
C GLN A 22 -5.99 -6.04 -1.19
N GLY A 23 -6.20 -4.99 -0.38
CA GLY A 23 -5.95 -3.61 -0.77
C GLY A 23 -6.83 -3.15 -1.93
N LEU A 24 -8.08 -3.58 -1.95
CA LEU A 24 -9.08 -3.15 -2.92
C LEU A 24 -9.86 -1.94 -2.37
N HIS A 25 -10.07 -0.97 -3.23
CA HIS A 25 -10.84 0.25 -2.93
C HIS A 25 -12.05 0.35 -3.84
N LEU A 26 -13.06 1.09 -3.39
CA LEU A 26 -14.32 1.31 -4.13
C LEU A 26 -14.08 1.76 -5.58
N GLU A 27 -13.09 2.61 -5.81
CA GLU A 27 -12.75 3.15 -7.12
C GLU A 27 -12.24 2.12 -8.13
N MET A 28 -11.79 0.95 -7.65
CA MET A 28 -11.31 -0.14 -8.52
C MET A 28 -12.45 -0.96 -9.13
N PHE A 29 -13.67 -0.81 -8.61
CA PHE A 29 -14.88 -1.46 -9.11
C PHE A 29 -15.55 -0.55 -10.14
N LEU A 30 -15.11 -0.65 -11.40
CA LEU A 30 -15.50 0.27 -12.46
C LEU A 30 -16.98 0.10 -12.86
N ASN A 31 -17.50 -1.12 -12.80
CA ASN A 31 -18.84 -1.46 -13.27
C ASN A 31 -19.83 -1.78 -12.13
N THR A 32 -19.36 -2.00 -10.93
CA THR A 32 -20.16 -2.45 -9.78
C THR A 32 -19.94 -1.59 -8.55
N GLN A 33 -19.67 -0.31 -8.77
CA GLN A 33 -19.38 0.64 -7.70
C GLN A 33 -20.62 0.93 -6.81
N ALA A 34 -21.80 0.94 -7.42
CA ALA A 34 -23.04 1.19 -6.69
C ALA A 34 -23.39 0.01 -5.75
N GLU A 35 -23.23 -1.21 -6.23
CA GLU A 35 -23.46 -2.43 -5.51
C GLU A 35 -22.50 -2.59 -4.33
N LEU A 36 -21.21 -2.33 -4.56
CA LEU A 36 -20.22 -2.36 -3.50
C LEU A 36 -20.49 -1.27 -2.45
N ASN A 37 -20.82 -0.06 -2.88
CA ASN A 37 -21.14 1.02 -1.96
C ASN A 37 -22.35 0.70 -1.08
N PHE A 38 -23.38 0.05 -1.65
CA PHE A 38 -24.55 -0.43 -0.87
C PHE A 38 -24.12 -1.42 0.21
N ILE A 39 -23.28 -2.42 -0.11
CA ILE A 39 -22.80 -3.40 0.85
C ILE A 39 -22.05 -2.72 2.00
N LEU A 40 -21.13 -1.82 1.67
CA LEU A 40 -20.32 -1.10 2.67
C LEU A 40 -21.19 -0.17 3.53
N ALA A 41 -22.15 0.52 2.94
CA ALA A 41 -23.10 1.36 3.67
C ALA A 41 -23.99 0.54 4.60
N HIS A 42 -24.49 -0.62 4.14
CA HIS A 42 -25.28 -1.54 4.93
C HIS A 42 -24.48 -2.08 6.14
N GLU A 43 -23.26 -2.55 5.90
CA GLU A 43 -22.38 -3.01 6.97
C GLU A 43 -22.07 -1.90 7.99
N ASN A 44 -21.79 -0.69 7.53
CA ASN A 44 -21.52 0.44 8.43
C ASN A 44 -22.72 0.77 9.31
N LYS A 45 -23.94 0.70 8.75
CA LYS A 45 -25.19 1.04 9.44
C LYS A 45 -25.67 -0.08 10.37
N TYR A 46 -25.65 -1.32 9.88
CA TYR A 46 -26.26 -2.47 10.56
C TYR A 46 -25.26 -3.45 11.17
N ARG A 47 -23.94 -3.20 10.96
CA ARG A 47 -22.83 -4.04 11.44
C ARG A 47 -22.88 -5.48 10.92
N CYS A 48 -23.50 -5.68 9.78
CA CYS A 48 -23.54 -6.94 9.06
C CYS A 48 -23.63 -6.71 7.57
N VAL A 49 -23.07 -7.62 6.80
CA VAL A 49 -23.20 -7.66 5.34
C VAL A 49 -24.65 -8.05 5.00
N PRO A 50 -25.28 -7.44 3.97
CA PRO A 50 -26.63 -7.82 3.56
C PRO A 50 -26.67 -9.28 3.10
N ASP A 51 -27.81 -9.93 3.29
CA ASP A 51 -28.03 -11.26 2.72
C ASP A 51 -28.37 -11.16 1.22
N HIS A 52 -28.31 -12.30 0.53
CA HIS A 52 -28.60 -12.36 -0.91
C HIS A 52 -29.99 -11.80 -1.27
N ALA A 53 -31.00 -12.07 -0.43
CA ALA A 53 -32.36 -11.63 -0.70
C ALA A 53 -32.46 -10.10 -0.62
N THR A 54 -31.88 -9.50 0.41
CA THR A 54 -31.82 -8.03 0.57
C THR A 54 -31.02 -7.38 -0.54
N PHE A 55 -29.91 -7.97 -0.94
CA PHE A 55 -29.07 -7.43 -2.01
C PHE A 55 -29.78 -7.48 -3.38
N ILE A 56 -30.38 -8.64 -3.72
CA ILE A 56 -31.13 -8.80 -5.00
C ILE A 56 -32.38 -7.96 -5.05
N ALA A 57 -33.03 -7.69 -3.91
CA ALA A 57 -34.17 -6.76 -3.86
C ALA A 57 -33.77 -5.33 -4.27
N GLU A 58 -32.56 -4.91 -3.95
CA GLU A 58 -32.02 -3.60 -4.34
C GLU A 58 -31.44 -3.59 -5.77
N PHE A 59 -30.79 -4.69 -6.16
CA PHE A 59 -30.16 -4.86 -7.47
C PHE A 59 -30.69 -6.10 -8.21
N PRO A 60 -31.93 -6.04 -8.76
CA PRO A 60 -32.56 -7.19 -9.40
C PRO A 60 -31.82 -7.71 -10.64
N ASP A 61 -31.08 -6.84 -11.32
CA ASP A 61 -30.33 -7.16 -12.54
C ASP A 61 -28.93 -7.69 -12.25
N PHE A 62 -28.53 -7.80 -10.96
CA PHE A 62 -27.21 -8.29 -10.61
C PHE A 62 -27.17 -9.83 -10.64
N GLU A 63 -26.24 -10.35 -11.43
CA GLU A 63 -25.99 -11.80 -11.49
C GLU A 63 -25.01 -12.22 -10.39
N LEU A 64 -25.44 -13.14 -9.53
CA LEU A 64 -24.59 -13.78 -8.53
C LEU A 64 -23.79 -14.93 -9.14
N TYR A 65 -22.49 -14.92 -8.90
CA TYR A 65 -21.57 -15.93 -9.41
C TYR A 65 -21.01 -16.78 -8.27
N SER A 66 -21.24 -18.09 -8.32
CA SER A 66 -20.52 -19.03 -7.46
C SER A 66 -19.17 -19.37 -8.11
N SER A 67 -18.08 -19.07 -7.45
CA SER A 67 -16.74 -19.33 -7.94
C SER A 67 -15.85 -19.87 -6.83
N ASN A 68 -15.11 -20.95 -7.14
CA ASN A 68 -14.10 -21.54 -6.25
C ASN A 68 -12.70 -20.92 -6.44
N GLU A 69 -12.57 -19.89 -7.29
CA GLU A 69 -11.30 -19.20 -7.52
C GLU A 69 -10.78 -18.51 -6.26
N ASP A 70 -9.48 -18.43 -6.14
CA ASP A 70 -8.83 -17.73 -5.04
C ASP A 70 -9.17 -16.23 -5.07
N ILE A 71 -9.42 -15.68 -3.89
CA ILE A 71 -9.69 -14.25 -3.69
C ILE A 71 -8.49 -13.41 -4.18
N GLN A 72 -7.27 -13.88 -3.96
CA GLN A 72 -6.06 -13.21 -4.45
C GLN A 72 -6.06 -13.09 -5.97
N TYR A 73 -6.36 -14.18 -6.69
CA TYR A 73 -6.44 -14.14 -8.16
C TYR A 73 -7.48 -13.16 -8.66
N ILE A 74 -8.68 -13.17 -8.06
CA ILE A 74 -9.77 -12.25 -8.44
C ILE A 74 -9.35 -10.80 -8.17
N SER A 75 -8.71 -10.54 -7.03
CA SER A 75 -8.25 -9.19 -6.67
C SER A 75 -7.17 -8.66 -7.62
N GLU A 76 -6.24 -9.52 -8.04
CA GLU A 76 -5.22 -9.16 -9.04
C GLU A 76 -5.88 -8.78 -10.38
N LYS A 77 -6.90 -9.51 -10.81
CA LYS A 77 -7.65 -9.20 -12.04
C LYS A 77 -8.43 -7.88 -11.96
N ILE A 78 -9.01 -7.57 -10.80
CA ILE A 78 -9.68 -6.28 -10.57
C ILE A 78 -8.64 -5.14 -10.66
N LYS A 79 -7.49 -5.30 -10.00
CA LYS A 79 -6.40 -4.31 -10.06
C LYS A 79 -5.87 -4.12 -11.47
N ASP A 80 -5.66 -5.21 -12.21
CA ASP A 80 -5.22 -5.16 -13.61
C ASP A 80 -6.21 -4.38 -14.48
N ASN A 81 -7.52 -4.66 -14.35
CA ASN A 81 -8.55 -3.97 -15.10
C ASN A 81 -8.61 -2.47 -14.78
N PHE A 82 -8.34 -2.10 -13.54
CA PHE A 82 -8.29 -0.71 -13.11
C PHE A 82 -7.03 0.02 -13.58
N LEU A 83 -5.89 -0.68 -13.53
CA LEU A 83 -4.59 -0.10 -13.90
C LEU A 83 -4.39 0.03 -15.40
N TYR A 84 -4.84 -0.96 -16.16
CA TYR A 84 -4.59 -1.02 -17.60
C TYR A 84 -4.97 0.26 -18.36
N PRO A 85 -6.21 0.79 -18.25
CA PRO A 85 -6.59 2.01 -18.97
C PRO A 85 -5.81 3.24 -18.51
N LYS A 86 -5.48 3.33 -17.22
CA LYS A 86 -4.69 4.44 -16.67
C LYS A 86 -3.26 4.42 -17.20
N LEU A 87 -2.60 3.26 -17.16
CA LEU A 87 -1.25 3.09 -17.68
C LEU A 87 -1.20 3.29 -19.20
N TYR A 88 -2.17 2.75 -19.92
CA TYR A 88 -2.27 2.93 -21.37
C TYR A 88 -2.33 4.41 -21.76
N LYS A 89 -3.17 5.18 -21.05
CA LYS A 89 -3.28 6.63 -21.26
C LYS A 89 -1.95 7.34 -21.00
N VAL A 90 -1.28 7.04 -19.90
CA VAL A 90 0.03 7.66 -19.55
C VAL A 90 1.06 7.37 -20.64
N ILE A 91 1.12 6.13 -21.13
CA ILE A 91 2.06 5.74 -22.18
C ILE A 91 1.74 6.48 -23.50
N GLN A 92 0.46 6.55 -23.87
CA GLN A 92 0.03 7.23 -25.09
C GLN A 92 0.33 8.74 -25.04
N ASP A 93 -0.01 9.41 -23.94
CA ASP A 93 0.23 10.83 -23.75
C ASP A 93 1.75 11.12 -23.74
N SER A 94 2.53 10.25 -23.10
CA SER A 94 3.98 10.35 -23.06
C SER A 94 4.62 10.18 -24.42
N ALA A 95 4.14 9.22 -25.21
CA ALA A 95 4.64 8.99 -26.57
C ALA A 95 4.40 10.22 -27.49
N ASN A 96 3.24 10.87 -27.34
CA ASN A 96 2.89 12.06 -28.10
C ASN A 96 3.76 13.27 -27.69
N ASN A 97 4.08 13.40 -26.40
CA ASN A 97 4.84 14.54 -25.88
C ASN A 97 6.36 14.37 -25.99
N LEU A 98 6.86 13.16 -26.19
CA LEU A 98 8.29 12.85 -26.23
C LEU A 98 9.03 13.61 -27.34
N THR A 99 8.34 13.91 -28.43
CA THR A 99 8.88 14.66 -29.57
C THR A 99 9.06 16.16 -29.27
N THR A 100 8.36 16.68 -28.28
CA THR A 100 8.37 18.12 -27.96
C THR A 100 9.40 18.43 -26.88
N SER A 101 9.45 17.68 -25.78
CA SER A 101 10.41 17.85 -24.68
C SER A 101 10.57 16.57 -23.90
N SER A 102 11.73 15.93 -23.97
CA SER A 102 12.01 14.70 -23.24
C SER A 102 12.06 14.89 -21.72
N ILE A 103 12.52 16.05 -21.25
CA ILE A 103 12.62 16.35 -19.80
C ILE A 103 11.23 16.55 -19.19
N ASP A 104 10.38 17.30 -19.88
CA ASP A 104 9.01 17.55 -19.39
C ASP A 104 8.17 16.28 -19.46
N THR A 105 8.37 15.46 -20.48
CA THR A 105 7.73 14.14 -20.59
C THR A 105 8.13 13.21 -19.45
N LEU A 106 9.42 13.21 -19.05
CA LEU A 106 9.88 12.43 -17.90
C LEU A 106 9.15 12.84 -16.61
N LYS A 107 9.05 14.14 -16.34
CA LYS A 107 8.32 14.65 -15.17
C LYS A 107 6.85 14.26 -15.20
N GLN A 108 6.19 14.39 -16.36
CA GLN A 108 4.79 13.97 -16.52
C GLN A 108 4.58 12.48 -16.22
N ILE A 109 5.52 11.62 -16.65
CA ILE A 109 5.48 10.20 -16.35
C ILE A 109 5.65 9.94 -14.85
N GLU A 110 6.60 10.61 -14.20
CA GLU A 110 6.84 10.47 -12.76
C GLU A 110 5.62 10.89 -11.95
N ASP A 111 5.02 12.04 -12.27
CA ASP A 111 3.82 12.55 -11.61
C ASP A 111 2.63 11.60 -11.81
N ALA A 112 2.40 11.15 -13.03
CA ALA A 112 1.31 10.22 -13.34
C ALA A 112 1.48 8.85 -12.66
N ILE A 113 2.70 8.31 -12.61
CA ILE A 113 2.99 7.06 -11.89
C ILE A 113 2.81 7.25 -10.38
N SER A 114 3.21 8.40 -9.83
CA SER A 114 3.02 8.71 -8.42
C SER A 114 1.53 8.77 -8.06
N ASP A 115 0.72 9.41 -8.92
CA ASP A 115 -0.73 9.48 -8.77
C ASP A 115 -1.37 8.10 -8.82
N ILE A 116 -1.03 7.28 -9.81
CA ILE A 116 -1.51 5.90 -9.92
C ILE A 116 -1.12 5.08 -8.68
N LYS A 117 0.10 5.21 -8.17
CA LYS A 117 0.57 4.52 -6.96
C LYS A 117 -0.19 4.95 -5.71
N SER A 118 -0.60 6.22 -5.61
CA SER A 118 -1.37 6.72 -4.47
C SER A 118 -2.79 6.15 -4.41
N HIS A 119 -3.41 5.93 -5.56
CA HIS A 119 -4.76 5.35 -5.67
C HIS A 119 -4.75 3.82 -5.53
N VAL A 120 -3.77 3.18 -6.14
CA VAL A 120 -3.54 1.75 -5.95
C VAL A 120 -2.52 1.62 -4.85
N ASN A 121 -2.96 1.39 -3.62
CA ASN A 121 -2.08 0.91 -2.57
C ASN A 121 -1.45 -0.41 -3.06
N ILE A 122 -0.47 -0.29 -3.95
CA ILE A 122 0.45 -1.38 -4.26
C ILE A 122 1.33 -1.48 -3.00
N HIS A 123 0.72 -1.87 -1.90
CA HIS A 123 1.48 -2.33 -0.76
C HIS A 123 2.14 -3.63 -1.20
N THR A 124 3.27 -3.46 -1.82
CA THR A 124 4.34 -4.41 -1.69
C THR A 124 4.40 -4.74 -0.20
N LYS A 125 3.80 -5.89 0.14
CA LYS A 125 3.89 -6.53 1.45
C LYS A 125 3.56 -5.64 2.66
N ARG A 126 2.36 -5.76 3.21
CA ARG A 126 2.10 -5.43 4.60
C ARG A 126 2.96 -6.36 5.48
N GLY A 127 4.08 -5.81 5.92
CA GLY A 127 5.03 -6.54 6.74
C GLY A 127 5.99 -7.40 5.92
N THR A 128 7.23 -7.40 6.34
CA THR A 128 8.25 -8.31 5.81
C THR A 128 8.04 -9.65 6.50
N ASP A 129 7.76 -10.70 5.75
CA ASP A 129 7.71 -12.04 6.34
C ASP A 129 9.07 -12.32 6.99
N ILE A 130 9.03 -12.47 8.33
CA ILE A 130 10.20 -12.64 9.16
C ILE A 130 10.98 -13.90 8.74
N VAL A 131 10.28 -14.94 8.29
CA VAL A 131 10.87 -16.23 7.93
C VAL A 131 11.53 -16.16 6.57
N THR A 132 10.84 -15.64 5.54
CA THR A 132 11.36 -15.57 4.17
C THR A 132 12.53 -14.59 4.03
N THR A 133 12.56 -13.53 4.84
CA THR A 133 13.64 -12.53 4.82
C THR A 133 14.71 -12.74 5.89
N ALA A 134 14.63 -13.81 6.67
CA ALA A 134 15.59 -14.09 7.74
C ALA A 134 17.02 -14.19 7.22
N LYS A 135 17.22 -14.85 6.07
CA LYS A 135 18.53 -15.01 5.44
C LYS A 135 19.13 -13.68 4.99
N ASP A 136 18.33 -12.84 4.35
CA ASP A 136 18.78 -11.54 3.82
C ASP A 136 19.14 -10.61 4.98
N ARG A 137 18.33 -10.58 6.05
CA ARG A 137 18.66 -9.83 7.27
C ARG A 137 19.90 -10.32 7.99
N TYR A 138 20.08 -11.65 8.03
CA TYR A 138 21.31 -12.21 8.60
C TYR A 138 22.55 -11.76 7.82
N LEU A 139 22.51 -11.83 6.48
CA LEU A 139 23.60 -11.37 5.62
C LEU A 139 23.86 -9.87 5.79
N GLU A 140 22.80 -9.07 5.96
CA GLU A 140 22.93 -7.65 6.21
C GLU A 140 23.59 -7.35 7.57
N VAL A 141 23.18 -8.06 8.63
CA VAL A 141 23.82 -7.94 9.96
C VAL A 141 25.27 -8.38 9.91
N GLU A 142 25.58 -9.49 9.22
CA GLU A 142 26.95 -9.96 9.03
C GLU A 142 27.81 -8.96 8.24
N ALA A 143 27.25 -8.35 7.21
CA ALA A 143 27.94 -7.31 6.45
C ALA A 143 28.23 -6.08 7.32
N ARG A 144 27.25 -5.65 8.12
CA ARG A 144 27.42 -4.52 9.07
C ARG A 144 28.46 -4.82 10.15
N SER A 145 28.50 -6.04 10.66
CA SER A 145 29.47 -6.44 11.70
C SER A 145 30.95 -6.44 11.22
N LYS A 146 31.18 -6.47 9.92
CA LYS A 146 32.50 -6.41 9.31
C LYS A 146 33.01 -4.99 9.03
N VAL A 147 32.14 -3.99 9.19
CA VAL A 147 32.51 -2.59 8.99
C VAL A 147 33.08 -2.05 10.31
N GLU A 148 34.33 -1.62 10.29
CA GLU A 148 34.94 -0.91 11.41
C GLU A 148 34.60 0.57 11.33
N GLY A 149 34.03 1.14 12.42
CA GLY A 149 33.70 2.55 12.53
C GLY A 149 32.20 2.88 12.37
N LEU A 150 31.90 4.12 12.01
CA LEU A 150 30.53 4.61 11.87
C LEU A 150 29.85 4.00 10.63
N LEU A 151 28.67 3.42 10.83
CA LEU A 151 27.82 2.90 9.77
C LEU A 151 26.85 3.96 9.23
N GLY A 152 26.62 5.02 10.02
CA GLY A 152 25.69 6.10 9.73
C GLY A 152 26.25 7.49 9.99
N ILE A 153 25.37 8.45 10.20
CA ILE A 153 25.73 9.82 10.54
C ILE A 153 26.10 9.88 12.01
N THR A 154 27.22 10.55 12.37
CA THR A 154 27.63 10.71 13.76
C THR A 154 26.54 11.37 14.61
N THR A 155 26.38 10.90 15.84
CA THR A 155 25.52 11.54 16.84
C THR A 155 26.13 12.81 17.43
N GLY A 156 27.42 13.07 17.17
CA GLY A 156 28.19 14.13 17.79
C GLY A 156 28.70 13.80 19.19
N ILE A 157 28.42 12.62 19.71
CA ILE A 157 28.86 12.13 21.02
C ILE A 157 29.59 10.81 20.81
N GLN A 158 30.90 10.82 20.93
CA GLN A 158 31.75 9.66 20.63
C GLN A 158 31.30 8.39 21.37
N LEU A 159 30.96 8.49 22.65
CA LEU A 159 30.49 7.35 23.45
C LEU A 159 29.20 6.72 22.87
N LEU A 160 28.31 7.52 22.31
CA LEU A 160 27.09 7.01 21.65
C LEU A 160 27.46 6.41 20.30
N ASP A 161 28.32 7.05 19.54
CA ASP A 161 28.73 6.55 18.23
C ASP A 161 29.45 5.19 18.35
N ASP A 162 30.25 4.99 19.39
CA ASP A 162 30.93 3.72 19.68
C ASP A 162 29.95 2.58 20.00
N ILE A 163 28.76 2.91 20.54
CA ILE A 163 27.74 1.93 20.91
C ILE A 163 26.71 1.72 19.80
N THR A 164 26.29 2.81 19.13
CA THR A 164 25.20 2.78 18.14
C THR A 164 25.67 2.72 16.71
N TYR A 165 26.95 2.95 16.45
CA TYR A 165 27.55 3.10 15.12
C TYR A 165 26.97 4.29 14.31
N GLY A 166 26.43 5.29 15.02
CA GLY A 166 25.79 6.48 14.42
C GLY A 166 24.32 6.28 14.08
N TRP A 167 23.71 7.33 13.51
CA TRP A 167 22.32 7.34 13.05
C TRP A 167 22.20 6.66 11.68
N LEU A 168 21.40 5.60 11.59
CA LEU A 168 21.13 4.91 10.33
C LEU A 168 19.85 5.47 9.67
N PRO A 169 19.70 5.33 8.34
CA PRO A 169 18.45 5.64 7.67
C PRO A 169 17.27 4.89 8.31
N ASN A 170 16.19 5.60 8.59
CA ASN A 170 14.97 5.10 9.26
C ASN A 170 15.11 4.86 10.77
N ASP A 171 16.21 5.26 11.41
CA ASP A 171 16.28 5.25 12.86
C ASP A 171 15.34 6.30 13.46
N TYR A 172 14.69 5.91 14.54
CA TYR A 172 13.87 6.80 15.34
C TYR A 172 14.49 6.96 16.73
N ALA A 173 15.03 8.15 17.01
CA ALA A 173 15.68 8.44 18.26
C ALA A 173 14.81 9.35 19.16
N ILE A 174 14.65 8.97 20.41
CA ILE A 174 13.91 9.75 21.37
C ILE A 174 14.84 10.19 22.50
N LEU A 175 14.99 11.52 22.71
CA LEU A 175 15.78 12.09 23.78
C LEU A 175 14.90 12.44 24.97
N PHE A 176 15.08 11.75 26.08
CA PHE A 176 14.42 12.05 27.36
C PHE A 176 15.33 12.80 28.28
N ALA A 177 14.87 13.94 28.78
CA ALA A 177 15.56 14.69 29.85
C ALA A 177 14.54 15.42 30.72
N ARG A 178 14.90 15.60 31.98
CA ARG A 178 14.15 16.51 32.89
C ARG A 178 14.32 17.96 32.42
N THR A 179 13.44 18.84 32.90
CA THR A 179 13.58 20.28 32.69
C THR A 179 14.92 20.79 33.25
N ASN A 180 15.55 21.73 32.54
CA ASN A 180 16.86 22.34 32.87
C ASN A 180 18.09 21.41 32.79
N GLN A 181 18.00 20.29 32.05
CA GLN A 181 19.16 19.41 31.82
C GLN A 181 19.81 19.59 30.43
N GLY A 182 19.68 20.75 29.80
CA GLY A 182 20.38 21.08 28.56
C GLY A 182 19.83 20.41 27.30
N LYS A 183 18.63 19.81 27.34
CA LYS A 183 18.00 19.11 26.19
C LYS A 183 17.99 19.97 24.94
N LEU A 184 17.71 21.26 25.04
CA LEU A 184 17.65 22.18 23.90
C LEU A 184 19.02 22.56 23.31
N THR A 185 20.11 22.46 24.09
CA THR A 185 21.46 22.74 23.60
C THR A 185 21.98 21.63 22.71
N HIS A 186 21.50 20.41 22.87
CA HIS A 186 21.91 19.26 22.05
C HIS A 186 21.36 19.32 20.62
N TYR A 187 20.19 19.94 20.40
CA TYR A 187 19.62 20.12 19.05
C TYR A 187 20.35 21.13 18.16
N ARG A 188 21.30 21.91 18.73
CA ARG A 188 22.08 22.89 17.95
C ARG A 188 23.38 22.33 17.38
N VAL A 189 23.74 21.10 17.72
CA VAL A 189 25.01 20.46 17.31
C VAL A 189 24.78 19.40 16.22
N LEU A 190 23.54 19.05 15.93
CA LEU A 190 23.10 18.21 14.82
C LEU A 190 22.57 19.07 13.68
#